data_ebf5e930343d0b5e80055dfceab6d03f
#
_entry.id   ebf5e930343d0b5e80055dfceab6d03f
#
_cell.length_a   1.000
_cell.length_b   1.000
_cell.length_c   1.000
_cell.angle_alpha   90.00
_cell.angle_beta   90.00
_cell.angle_gamma   90.00
#
_symmetry.space_group_name_H-M   'P 1'
#
loop_
_entity.id
_entity.type
_entity.pdbx_description
1 polymer ?
#
loop_
_entity_poly.entity_id
_entity_poly.type
_entity_poly.pdbx_seq_one_letter_code
_entity_poly.pdbx_strand_id
1 'polypeptide(L)'
;MNSIQMVNEDFQPTPDQDRILEVFKQGRNEGQPWGRANPRYLIDETGIEKGNVEYHLRQLTAAGWVKKIARGLYEFKEDPRENR
;
A
#
# COMPACT_ATOMS: atom_id res chain seq x y z
N MET A 1 1.66 -23.97 -6.88
CA MET A 1 1.84 -23.33 -6.85
C MET A 1 1.59 -22.61 -6.34
N ASN A 2 1.44 -22.34 -6.30
CA ASN A 2 1.52 -21.56 -5.95
C ASN A 2 0.68 -20.80 -5.28
N SER A 3 0.47 -20.84 -4.56
CA SER A 3 -0.19 -20.04 -3.65
C SER A 3 0.28 -18.64 -3.72
N ILE A 4 0.58 -18.28 -4.83
CA ILE A 4 1.07 -16.95 -5.08
C ILE A 4 -0.09 -16.01 -4.91
N GLN A 5 0.09 -15.02 -4.06
CA GLN A 5 -0.87 -13.98 -3.92
C GLN A 5 -0.92 -13.21 -5.23
N MET A 6 -2.05 -13.25 -5.88
CA MET A 6 -2.17 -12.60 -7.17
C MET A 6 -2.59 -11.15 -6.98
N VAL A 7 -1.95 -10.27 -7.73
CA VAL A 7 -2.33 -8.86 -7.75
C VAL A 7 -3.62 -8.72 -8.53
N ASN A 8 -4.60 -8.05 -7.94
CA ASN A 8 -5.87 -7.81 -8.61
C ASN A 8 -5.73 -6.59 -9.52
N GLU A 9 -5.64 -6.85 -10.81
CA GLU A 9 -5.45 -5.78 -11.79
C GLU A 9 -6.72 -4.96 -12.02
N ASP A 10 -7.85 -5.46 -11.60
CA ASP A 10 -9.12 -4.77 -11.77
C ASP A 10 -9.44 -3.84 -10.60
N PHE A 11 -8.67 -3.91 -9.54
CA PHE A 11 -8.87 -3.05 -8.40
C PHE A 11 -8.58 -1.60 -8.79
N GLN A 12 -9.48 -0.70 -8.43
CA GLN A 12 -9.33 0.72 -8.75
C GLN A 12 -9.24 1.52 -7.45
N PRO A 13 -8.05 1.97 -7.10
CA PRO A 13 -7.88 2.74 -5.87
C PRO A 13 -8.68 4.02 -5.87
N THR A 14 -9.20 4.37 -4.71
CA THR A 14 -9.79 5.69 -4.50
C THR A 14 -8.67 6.73 -4.46
N PRO A 15 -9.01 8.04 -4.56
CA PRO A 15 -7.98 9.07 -4.44
C PRO A 15 -7.17 8.98 -3.15
N ASP A 16 -7.81 8.63 -2.03
CA ASP A 16 -7.09 8.47 -0.76
C ASP A 16 -6.14 7.27 -0.81
N GLN A 17 -6.59 6.17 -1.44
CA GLN A 17 -5.73 5.00 -1.59
C GLN A 17 -4.54 5.31 -2.49
N ASP A 18 -4.74 6.13 -3.52
CA ASP A 18 -3.62 6.57 -4.35
C ASP A 18 -2.62 7.40 -3.58
N ARG A 19 -3.09 8.24 -2.66
CA ARG A 19 -2.17 9.02 -1.81
C ARG A 19 -1.34 8.11 -0.93
N ILE A 20 -1.95 7.07 -0.39
CA ILE A 20 -1.23 6.08 0.42
C ILE A 20 -0.19 5.37 -0.45
N LEU A 21 -0.59 4.96 -1.66
CA LEU A 21 0.33 4.30 -2.58
C LEU A 21 1.51 5.21 -2.95
N GLU A 22 1.26 6.51 -3.11
CA GLU A 22 2.33 7.44 -3.42
C GLU A 22 3.38 7.49 -2.31
N VAL A 23 2.95 7.44 -1.06
CA VAL A 23 3.89 7.43 0.06
C VAL A 23 4.76 6.18 0.00
N PHE A 24 4.15 5.02 -0.26
CA PHE A 24 4.91 3.78 -0.40
C PHE A 24 5.91 3.87 -1.55
N LYS A 25 5.46 4.36 -2.70
CA LYS A 25 6.31 4.43 -3.90
C LYS A 25 7.47 5.39 -3.71
N GLN A 26 7.21 6.51 -3.08
CA GLN A 26 8.25 7.49 -2.81
C GLN A 26 9.33 6.89 -1.92
N GLY A 27 8.95 6.23 -0.85
CA GLY A 27 9.90 5.58 0.03
C GLY A 27 10.71 4.51 -0.68
N ARG A 28 10.03 3.73 -1.55
CA ARG A 28 10.72 2.69 -2.31
C ARG A 28 11.74 3.28 -3.27
N ASN A 29 11.35 4.36 -3.95
CA ASN A 29 12.23 4.99 -4.95
C ASN A 29 13.42 5.66 -4.28
N GLU A 30 13.22 6.21 -3.08
CA GLU A 30 14.28 6.89 -2.35
C GLU A 30 15.05 5.96 -1.42
N GLY A 31 14.64 4.70 -1.34
CA GLY A 31 15.28 3.74 -0.48
C GLY A 31 14.93 3.88 0.98
N GLN A 32 14.03 4.77 1.33
CA GLN A 32 13.64 4.97 2.73
C GLN A 32 12.19 5.45 2.76
N PRO A 33 11.36 4.71 3.44
CA PRO A 33 11.59 3.49 4.20
C PRO A 33 11.64 2.21 3.38
N TRP A 34 12.03 2.27 2.15
CA TRP A 34 12.21 1.09 1.30
C TRP A 34 10.88 0.47 0.88
N GLY A 35 9.89 1.31 0.65
CA GLY A 35 8.57 0.82 0.26
C GLY A 35 7.79 0.20 1.40
N ARG A 36 8.19 0.46 2.64
CA ARG A 36 7.51 -0.05 3.83
C ARG A 36 6.96 1.10 4.65
N ALA A 37 5.84 0.87 5.29
CA ALA A 37 5.24 1.90 6.14
C ALA A 37 4.34 1.26 7.19
N ASN A 38 4.22 1.94 8.33
CA ASN A 38 3.20 1.59 9.30
C ASN A 38 2.06 2.60 9.17
N PRO A 39 0.89 2.30 9.77
CA PRO A 39 -0.24 3.21 9.66
C PRO A 39 0.06 4.61 10.18
N ARG A 40 0.85 4.73 11.25
CA ARG A 40 1.16 6.03 11.82
C ARG A 40 1.91 6.90 10.81
N TYR A 41 2.89 6.31 10.14
CA TYR A 41 3.65 7.04 9.12
C TYR A 41 2.72 7.50 8.00
N LEU A 42 1.80 6.62 7.57
CA LEU A 42 0.86 6.96 6.51
C LEU A 42 -0.08 8.07 6.93
N ILE A 43 -0.55 8.03 8.19
CA ILE A 43 -1.39 9.10 8.71
C ILE A 43 -0.64 10.43 8.67
N ASP A 44 0.60 10.42 9.13
CA ASP A 44 1.40 11.64 9.20
C ASP A 44 1.70 12.21 7.82
N GLU A 45 1.94 11.34 6.84
CA GLU A 45 2.32 11.79 5.50
C GLU A 45 1.11 12.18 4.65
N THR A 46 -0.04 11.56 4.86
CA THR A 46 -1.21 11.81 4.01
C THR A 46 -2.24 12.71 4.66
N GLY A 47 -2.27 12.78 5.98
CA GLY A 47 -3.32 13.52 6.69
C GLY A 47 -4.65 12.77 6.74
N ILE A 48 -4.70 11.54 6.28
CA ILE A 48 -5.91 10.73 6.30
C ILE A 48 -6.12 10.21 7.72
N GLU A 49 -7.36 10.17 8.19
CA GLU A 49 -7.68 9.70 9.53
C GLU A 49 -7.30 8.24 9.73
N LYS A 50 -6.95 7.88 10.96
CA LYS A 50 -6.50 6.54 11.31
C LYS A 50 -7.43 5.44 10.83
N GLY A 51 -8.72 5.55 11.11
CA GLY A 51 -9.68 4.53 10.72
C GLY A 51 -9.75 4.35 9.21
N ASN A 52 -9.63 5.44 8.48
CA ASN A 52 -9.65 5.38 7.03
C ASN A 52 -8.34 4.80 6.49
N VAL A 53 -7.20 5.13 7.09
CA VAL A 53 -5.93 4.52 6.67
C VAL A 53 -5.99 3.01 6.85
N GLU A 54 -6.49 2.55 7.98
CA GLU A 54 -6.60 1.11 8.25
C GLU A 54 -7.54 0.42 7.27
N TYR A 55 -8.65 1.07 6.95
CA TYR A 55 -9.59 0.55 5.98
C TYR A 55 -8.92 0.43 4.59
N HIS A 56 -8.24 1.48 4.17
CA HIS A 56 -7.60 1.49 2.86
C HIS A 56 -6.47 0.45 2.79
N LEU A 57 -5.73 0.28 3.87
CA LEU A 57 -4.68 -0.75 3.91
C LEU A 57 -5.28 -2.14 3.76
N ARG A 58 -6.43 -2.39 4.39
CA ARG A 58 -7.08 -3.69 4.22
C ARG A 58 -7.50 -3.92 2.78
N GLN A 59 -8.02 -2.88 2.13
CA GLN A 59 -8.44 -2.98 0.73
C GLN A 59 -7.24 -3.24 -0.19
N LEU A 60 -6.16 -2.50 0.01
CA LEU A 60 -4.95 -2.65 -0.79
C LEU A 60 -4.30 -4.01 -0.57
N THR A 61 -4.32 -4.50 0.67
CA THR A 61 -3.78 -5.80 1.00
C THR A 61 -4.61 -6.91 0.35
N ALA A 62 -5.93 -6.78 0.41
CA ALA A 62 -6.82 -7.76 -0.22
C ALA A 62 -6.61 -7.80 -1.73
N ALA A 63 -6.30 -6.66 -2.34
CA ALA A 63 -6.05 -6.58 -3.77
C ALA A 63 -4.65 -7.05 -4.16
N GLY A 64 -3.79 -7.30 -3.19
CA GLY A 64 -2.43 -7.79 -3.45
C GLY A 64 -1.44 -6.70 -3.84
N TRP A 65 -1.83 -5.43 -3.76
CA TRP A 65 -0.94 -4.31 -4.11
C TRP A 65 0.01 -3.98 -2.97
N VAL A 66 -0.40 -4.32 -1.74
CA VAL A 66 0.37 -4.09 -0.52
C VAL A 66 0.35 -5.39 0.26
N LYS A 67 1.38 -5.63 1.05
CA LYS A 67 1.46 -6.84 1.87
C LYS A 67 1.76 -6.45 3.32
N LYS A 68 1.05 -7.07 4.25
CA LYS A 68 1.37 -6.93 5.66
C LYS A 68 2.52 -7.88 5.98
N ILE A 69 3.69 -7.34 6.28
CA ILE A 69 4.88 -8.17 6.50
C ILE A 69 5.14 -8.42 7.97
N ALA A 70 4.52 -7.64 8.85
CA ALA A 70 4.61 -7.83 10.28
C ALA A 70 3.46 -7.06 10.91
N ARG A 71 3.24 -7.28 12.19
CA ARG A 71 2.19 -6.56 12.89
C ARG A 71 2.46 -5.05 12.80
N GLY A 72 1.51 -4.33 12.21
CA GLY A 72 1.64 -2.89 12.08
C GLY A 72 2.66 -2.44 11.04
N LEU A 73 3.09 -3.33 10.14
CA LEU A 73 4.07 -2.95 9.12
C LEU A 73 3.63 -3.52 7.78
N TYR A 74 3.55 -2.63 6.79
CA TYR A 74 3.10 -2.98 5.44
C TYR A 74 4.17 -2.65 4.43
N GLU A 75 4.18 -3.39 3.33
CA GLU A 75 5.15 -3.21 2.26
C GLU A 75 4.43 -3.11 0.93
N PHE A 76 4.85 -2.14 0.11
CA PHE A 76 4.32 -2.01 -1.25
C PHE A 76 4.83 -3.17 -2.10
N LYS A 77 3.92 -3.82 -2.81
CA LYS A 77 4.27 -4.94 -3.68
C LYS A 77 4.26 -4.52 -5.14
N GLU A 78 3.12 -4.08 -5.62
CA GLU A 78 3.00 -3.81 -7.04
C GLU A 78 1.78 -2.93 -7.31
N ASP A 79 1.91 -2.04 -8.28
CA ASP A 79 0.77 -1.33 -8.84
C ASP A 79 0.67 -1.79 -10.30
N PRO A 80 -0.28 -2.66 -10.63
CA PRO A 80 -0.35 -3.21 -11.97
C PRO A 80 -0.58 -2.15 -13.05
N ARG A 81 -1.07 -0.98 -12.68
CA ARG A 81 -1.24 0.11 -13.65
C ARG A 81 0.09 0.59 -14.21
N GLU A 82 1.16 0.41 -13.45
CA GLU A 82 2.50 0.85 -13.88
C GLU A 82 3.13 -0.09 -14.90
N ASN A 83 2.57 -1.28 -15.04
CA ASN A 83 3.11 -2.31 -15.92
C ASN A 83 2.37 -2.40 -17.23
N ARG A 84 1.51 -1.46 -17.53
CA ARG A 84 0.73 -1.46 -18.77
C ARG A 84 1.43 -0.71 -19.87
#